data_3914159c255446941923c9e3b3618ee3
#
_entry.id   3914159c255446941923c9e3b3618ee3
#
_cell.length_a   1.000
_cell.length_b   1.000
_cell.length_c   1.000
_cell.angle_alpha   90.00
_cell.angle_beta   90.00
_cell.angle_gamma   90.00
#
_symmetry.space_group_name_H-M   'P 1'
#
loop_
_entity.id
_entity.type
_entity.pdbx_description
1 polymer ?
#
loop_
_entity_poly.entity_id
_entity_poly.type
_entity_poly.pdbx_seq_one_letter_code
_entity_poly.pdbx_strand_id
1 'polypeptide(L)'
;NYTLFNDNGNKRRIFQNFLDAKAGDMVIGYESTPVKQIVAIFRVNAEQDGERIYFEKLEGLSSPIDFATLKACPELEKMEYFSIIQGSLFKLTKDEYEFIIDLIREENPVPTAEKNKDEYSKEKFLDQVYMTEIKYDRLVAVLTRKKNIILQGAPGVGKTYAAKRLAYSIMGEKDDDRIELSLIHISE
;
A
#
# COMPACT_ATOMS: atom_id res chain seq x y z
N ASN A 1 11.66 -1.22 -21.06
CA ASN A 1 12.50 -2.41 -20.84
C ASN A 1 13.93 -2.01 -20.51
N TYR A 2 14.66 -2.90 -19.86
CA TYR A 2 16.08 -2.75 -19.53
C TYR A 2 16.83 -3.96 -20.04
N THR A 3 18.00 -3.75 -20.66
CA THR A 3 18.80 -4.82 -21.28
C THR A 3 20.02 -5.15 -20.46
N LEU A 4 20.40 -6.43 -20.42
CA LEU A 4 21.61 -6.92 -19.75
C LEU A 4 22.88 -6.37 -20.41
N PHE A 5 22.85 -6.21 -21.73
CA PHE A 5 23.97 -5.68 -22.53
C PHE A 5 23.71 -4.23 -22.94
N ASN A 6 24.78 -3.46 -23.02
CA ASN A 6 24.75 -2.11 -23.58
C ASN A 6 24.79 -2.15 -25.12
N ASP A 7 24.67 -0.99 -25.78
CA ASP A 7 24.65 -0.88 -27.24
C ASP A 7 25.95 -1.36 -27.91
N ASN A 8 27.05 -1.46 -27.14
CA ASN A 8 28.33 -1.98 -27.58
C ASN A 8 28.50 -3.48 -27.32
N GLY A 9 27.47 -4.18 -26.89
CA GLY A 9 27.47 -5.62 -26.63
C GLY A 9 28.18 -6.05 -25.32
N ASN A 10 28.58 -5.09 -24.49
CA ASN A 10 29.21 -5.39 -23.19
C ASN A 10 28.13 -5.53 -22.11
N LYS A 11 28.32 -6.49 -21.18
CA LYS A 11 27.46 -6.58 -19.99
C LYS A 11 27.50 -5.27 -19.22
N ARG A 12 26.33 -4.80 -18.80
CA ARG A 12 26.22 -3.63 -17.93
C ARG A 12 26.84 -3.90 -16.57
N ARG A 13 27.37 -2.85 -15.94
CA ARG A 13 27.80 -2.98 -14.54
C ARG A 13 26.60 -3.31 -13.66
N ILE A 14 26.83 -4.00 -12.56
CA ILE A 14 25.78 -4.43 -11.63
C ILE A 14 24.73 -5.35 -12.33
N PHE A 15 25.20 -6.18 -13.24
CA PHE A 15 24.31 -7.15 -13.92
C PHE A 15 23.67 -8.15 -12.95
N GLN A 16 24.18 -8.29 -11.72
CA GLN A 16 23.59 -9.16 -10.69
C GLN A 16 22.18 -8.69 -10.32
N ASN A 17 21.95 -7.39 -10.15
CA ASN A 17 20.64 -6.86 -9.87
C ASN A 17 19.63 -7.16 -11.00
N PHE A 18 20.10 -7.27 -12.24
CA PHE A 18 19.27 -7.72 -13.35
C PHE A 18 18.86 -9.19 -13.20
N LEU A 19 19.79 -10.05 -12.79
CA LEU A 19 19.52 -11.49 -12.62
C LEU A 19 18.64 -11.78 -11.39
N ASP A 20 18.76 -10.96 -10.34
CA ASP A 20 18.04 -11.12 -9.08
C ASP A 20 16.59 -10.59 -9.16
N ALA A 21 16.28 -9.73 -10.12
CA ALA A 21 14.96 -9.12 -10.26
C ALA A 21 13.88 -10.14 -10.61
N LYS A 22 12.75 -10.08 -9.92
CA LYS A 22 11.62 -11.00 -10.06
C LYS A 22 10.36 -10.28 -10.51
N ALA A 23 9.46 -11.01 -11.15
CA ALA A 23 8.13 -10.52 -11.44
C ALA A 23 7.42 -10.06 -10.16
N GLY A 24 6.86 -8.86 -10.18
CA GLY A 24 6.22 -8.23 -9.04
C GLY A 24 7.11 -7.28 -8.23
N ASP A 25 8.44 -7.30 -8.42
CA ASP A 25 9.34 -6.37 -7.75
C ASP A 25 8.99 -4.92 -8.12
N MET A 26 8.98 -4.06 -7.09
CA MET A 26 8.71 -2.64 -7.26
C MET A 26 9.97 -1.90 -7.68
N VAL A 27 9.81 -0.91 -8.55
CA VAL A 27 10.93 -0.17 -9.14
C VAL A 27 10.66 1.32 -9.08
N ILE A 28 11.60 2.07 -8.51
CA ILE A 28 11.58 3.53 -8.51
C ILE A 28 12.22 4.02 -9.82
N GLY A 29 11.45 4.71 -10.63
CA GLY A 29 11.90 5.27 -11.89
C GLY A 29 12.61 6.59 -11.72
N TYR A 30 13.92 6.57 -11.92
CA TYR A 30 14.77 7.77 -11.84
C TYR A 30 15.23 8.19 -13.22
N GLU A 31 14.99 9.44 -13.57
CA GLU A 31 15.51 10.05 -14.79
C GLU A 31 16.88 10.67 -14.50
N SER A 32 17.91 10.18 -15.21
CA SER A 32 19.29 10.62 -15.01
C SER A 32 19.55 12.00 -15.61
N THR A 33 20.83 12.38 -15.72
CA THR A 33 21.25 13.67 -16.30
C THR A 33 20.59 13.94 -17.67
N PRO A 34 20.03 15.13 -17.92
CA PRO A 34 20.18 16.34 -17.10
C PRO A 34 19.14 16.50 -15.98
N VAL A 35 18.06 15.74 -15.96
CA VAL A 35 16.87 15.94 -15.09
C VAL A 35 17.16 15.60 -13.63
N LYS A 36 17.73 14.42 -13.36
CA LYS A 36 18.13 13.93 -12.03
C LYS A 36 16.98 13.91 -11.00
N GLN A 37 15.88 13.26 -11.35
CA GLN A 37 14.68 13.20 -10.52
C GLN A 37 14.03 11.80 -10.52
N ILE A 38 13.38 11.45 -9.43
CA ILE A 38 12.41 10.35 -9.41
C ILE A 38 11.14 10.88 -10.10
N VAL A 39 10.67 10.16 -11.12
CA VAL A 39 9.56 10.60 -11.98
C VAL A 39 8.39 9.62 -12.03
N ALA A 40 8.58 8.38 -11.60
CA ALA A 40 7.54 7.37 -11.70
C ALA A 40 7.82 6.16 -10.80
N ILE A 41 6.77 5.39 -10.55
CA ILE A 41 6.82 4.07 -9.92
C ILE A 41 6.46 3.03 -10.97
N PHE A 42 7.24 1.95 -11.02
CA PHE A 42 7.06 0.81 -11.91
C PHE A 42 6.99 -0.49 -11.13
N ARG A 43 6.64 -1.54 -11.82
CA ARG A 43 6.72 -2.92 -11.36
C ARG A 43 7.39 -3.78 -12.44
N VAL A 44 8.18 -4.78 -12.04
CA VAL A 44 8.66 -5.79 -12.96
C VAL A 44 7.48 -6.64 -13.40
N ASN A 45 7.19 -6.63 -14.70
CA ASN A 45 6.00 -7.28 -15.26
C ASN A 45 6.17 -8.80 -15.41
N ALA A 46 7.39 -9.24 -15.74
CA ALA A 46 7.73 -10.65 -15.92
C ALA A 46 9.20 -10.87 -15.55
N GLU A 47 9.55 -12.12 -15.24
CA GLU A 47 10.95 -12.50 -15.04
C GLU A 47 11.77 -12.18 -16.30
N GLN A 48 13.04 -11.90 -16.09
CA GLN A 48 13.97 -11.60 -17.18
C GLN A 48 14.15 -12.84 -18.10
N ASP A 49 14.31 -12.62 -19.38
CA ASP A 49 14.48 -13.64 -20.41
C ASP A 49 15.96 -13.97 -20.73
N GLY A 50 16.89 -13.49 -19.92
CA GLY A 50 18.34 -13.56 -20.13
C GLY A 50 18.93 -12.36 -20.87
N GLU A 51 18.10 -11.56 -21.53
CA GLU A 51 18.50 -10.36 -22.26
C GLU A 51 17.79 -9.09 -21.76
N ARG A 52 16.54 -9.20 -21.33
CA ARG A 52 15.68 -8.06 -21.01
C ARG A 52 14.84 -8.28 -19.77
N ILE A 53 14.56 -7.16 -19.07
CA ILE A 53 13.50 -7.05 -18.06
C ILE A 53 12.45 -6.05 -18.57
N TYR A 54 11.18 -6.37 -18.36
CA TYR A 54 10.06 -5.54 -18.73
C TYR A 54 9.43 -4.92 -17.51
N PHE A 55 9.22 -3.60 -17.57
CA PHE A 55 8.60 -2.83 -16.51
C PHE A 55 7.22 -2.35 -16.94
N GLU A 56 6.27 -2.46 -16.05
CA GLU A 56 4.96 -1.83 -16.14
C GLU A 56 4.98 -0.53 -15.35
N LYS A 57 4.60 0.58 -15.96
CA LYS A 57 4.46 1.86 -15.25
C LYS A 57 3.16 1.83 -14.45
N LEU A 58 3.27 1.94 -13.13
CA LEU A 58 2.12 1.99 -12.24
C LEU A 58 1.65 3.42 -12.02
N GLU A 59 2.60 4.36 -11.86
CA GLU A 59 2.30 5.74 -11.52
C GLU A 59 3.35 6.69 -12.09
N GLY A 60 2.92 7.83 -12.63
CA GLY A 60 3.78 8.97 -12.94
C GLY A 60 3.62 10.02 -11.86
N LEU A 61 4.72 10.59 -11.39
CA LEU A 61 4.69 11.61 -10.35
C LEU A 61 4.33 12.97 -10.91
N SER A 62 3.38 13.66 -10.29
CA SER A 62 3.04 15.06 -10.60
C SER A 62 4.11 16.03 -10.08
N SER A 63 4.69 15.68 -8.93
CA SER A 63 5.79 16.41 -8.28
C SER A 63 7.00 15.47 -8.18
N PRO A 64 7.93 15.50 -9.17
CA PRO A 64 9.13 14.67 -9.14
C PRO A 64 10.02 15.00 -7.95
N ILE A 65 10.71 14.00 -7.38
CA ILE A 65 11.65 14.19 -6.27
C ILE A 65 13.07 14.35 -6.83
N ASP A 66 13.70 15.46 -6.53
CA ASP A 66 15.02 15.76 -7.05
C ASP A 66 16.15 15.02 -6.30
N PHE A 67 17.31 14.95 -6.97
CA PHE A 67 18.49 14.30 -6.42
C PHE A 67 19.01 14.96 -5.13
N ALA A 68 18.87 16.27 -4.99
CA ALA A 68 19.37 16.99 -3.82
C ALA A 68 18.56 16.63 -2.58
N THR A 69 17.26 16.51 -2.72
CA THR A 69 16.35 16.03 -1.67
C THR A 69 16.74 14.62 -1.22
N LEU A 70 16.90 13.67 -2.16
CA LEU A 70 17.32 12.31 -1.83
C LEU A 70 18.68 12.26 -1.10
N LYS A 71 19.64 13.07 -1.56
CA LYS A 71 20.98 13.12 -0.98
C LYS A 71 21.01 13.75 0.40
N ALA A 72 20.06 14.61 0.72
CA ALA A 72 19.94 15.25 2.03
C ALA A 72 19.39 14.33 3.12
N CYS A 73 18.81 13.19 2.75
CA CYS A 73 18.21 12.22 3.68
C CYS A 73 19.27 11.28 4.26
N PRO A 74 19.54 11.30 5.57
CA PRO A 74 20.51 10.41 6.21
C PRO A 74 20.14 8.92 6.05
N GLU A 75 18.84 8.60 5.98
CA GLU A 75 18.30 7.25 5.82
C GLU A 75 18.74 6.62 4.49
N LEU A 76 19.02 7.44 3.48
CA LEU A 76 19.43 6.99 2.14
C LEU A 76 20.95 7.04 1.93
N GLU A 77 21.76 7.49 2.90
CA GLU A 77 23.21 7.70 2.75
C GLU A 77 23.95 6.46 2.23
N LYS A 78 23.49 5.25 2.62
CA LYS A 78 24.11 3.98 2.25
C LYS A 78 23.54 3.35 0.99
N MET A 79 22.60 4.01 0.33
CA MET A 79 21.94 3.48 -0.86
C MET A 79 22.96 3.13 -1.94
N GLU A 80 22.79 1.99 -2.60
CA GLU A 80 23.70 1.49 -3.65
C GLU A 80 23.93 2.56 -4.74
N TYR A 81 22.89 3.31 -5.11
CA TYR A 81 22.94 4.39 -6.09
C TYR A 81 23.95 5.50 -5.73
N PHE A 82 24.15 5.80 -4.44
CA PHE A 82 25.13 6.79 -4.01
C PHE A 82 26.54 6.24 -3.89
N SER A 83 26.67 4.93 -3.71
CA SER A 83 27.95 4.25 -3.55
C SER A 83 28.60 3.87 -4.88
N ILE A 84 27.82 3.69 -5.94
CA ILE A 84 28.28 3.22 -7.24
C ILE A 84 28.14 4.35 -8.27
N ILE A 85 29.28 4.80 -8.79
CA ILE A 85 29.35 5.96 -9.71
C ILE A 85 28.70 5.68 -11.06
N GLN A 86 28.59 4.43 -11.49
CA GLN A 86 28.05 4.05 -12.81
C GLN A 86 27.17 2.80 -12.70
N GLY A 87 25.96 2.91 -13.15
CA GLY A 87 24.98 1.83 -13.19
C GLY A 87 23.63 2.36 -13.68
N SER A 88 22.70 1.46 -13.89
CA SER A 88 21.33 1.83 -14.33
C SER A 88 20.25 1.08 -13.58
N LEU A 89 20.60 0.00 -12.88
CA LEU A 89 19.67 -0.78 -12.08
C LEU A 89 20.33 -1.06 -10.73
N PHE A 90 19.88 -0.36 -9.71
CA PHE A 90 20.40 -0.41 -8.35
C PHE A 90 19.42 -1.13 -7.46
N LYS A 91 19.92 -1.89 -6.49
CA LYS A 91 19.10 -2.54 -5.49
C LYS A 91 18.78 -1.57 -4.36
N LEU A 92 17.55 -1.60 -3.89
CA LEU A 92 17.10 -0.93 -2.68
C LEU A 92 16.87 -1.98 -1.58
N THR A 93 17.19 -1.63 -0.36
CA THR A 93 16.69 -2.36 0.80
C THR A 93 15.20 -2.04 0.99
N LYS A 94 14.51 -2.83 1.79
CA LYS A 94 13.11 -2.58 2.11
C LYS A 94 12.92 -1.21 2.76
N ASP A 95 13.77 -0.87 3.73
CA ASP A 95 13.69 0.37 4.48
C ASP A 95 13.94 1.59 3.57
N GLU A 96 14.93 1.53 2.67
CA GLU A 96 15.19 2.57 1.66
C GLU A 96 14.01 2.76 0.71
N TYR A 97 13.41 1.65 0.26
CA TYR A 97 12.24 1.71 -0.60
C TYR A 97 11.03 2.33 0.11
N GLU A 98 10.72 1.89 1.32
CA GLU A 98 9.61 2.43 2.13
C GLU A 98 9.81 3.93 2.39
N PHE A 99 11.02 4.34 2.77
CA PHE A 99 11.36 5.75 2.97
C PHE A 99 11.18 6.60 1.69
N ILE A 100 11.64 6.11 0.53
CA ILE A 100 11.44 6.82 -0.75
C ILE A 100 9.95 6.90 -1.10
N ILE A 101 9.16 5.87 -0.83
CA ILE A 101 7.71 5.91 -1.04
C ILE A 101 7.06 6.95 -0.14
N ASP A 102 7.45 7.04 1.12
CA ASP A 102 6.93 8.07 2.04
C ASP A 102 7.25 9.48 1.52
N LEU A 103 8.49 9.76 1.10
CA LEU A 103 8.85 11.02 0.46
C LEU A 103 8.00 11.31 -0.79
N ILE A 104 7.80 10.29 -1.64
CA ILE A 104 6.94 10.44 -2.82
C ILE A 104 5.52 10.81 -2.41
N ARG A 105 4.97 10.20 -1.35
CA ARG A 105 3.58 10.41 -0.91
C ARG A 105 3.38 11.76 -0.22
N GLU A 106 4.39 12.33 0.39
CA GLU A 106 4.35 13.71 0.92
C GLU A 106 4.13 14.73 -0.20
N GLU A 107 4.85 14.58 -1.33
CA GLU A 107 4.76 15.50 -2.47
C GLU A 107 3.69 15.13 -3.50
N ASN A 108 3.33 13.84 -3.57
CA ASN A 108 2.32 13.28 -4.46
C ASN A 108 1.32 12.48 -3.63
N PRO A 109 0.44 13.15 -2.85
CA PRO A 109 -0.59 12.43 -2.15
C PRO A 109 -1.40 11.67 -3.20
N VAL A 110 -1.44 10.34 -3.07
CA VAL A 110 -2.38 9.57 -3.90
C VAL A 110 -3.73 10.20 -3.61
N PRO A 111 -4.46 10.70 -4.60
CA PRO A 111 -5.86 10.96 -4.40
C PRO A 111 -6.36 9.67 -3.78
N THR A 112 -6.87 9.76 -2.56
CA THR A 112 -7.46 8.58 -1.93
C THR A 112 -8.39 8.08 -3.01
N ALA A 113 -7.94 7.07 -3.77
CA ALA A 113 -8.83 6.39 -4.68
C ALA A 113 -9.96 6.09 -3.73
N GLU A 114 -11.12 6.69 -3.98
CA GLU A 114 -12.32 6.18 -3.39
C GLU A 114 -12.21 4.70 -3.71
N LYS A 115 -11.63 3.92 -2.76
CA LYS A 115 -11.86 2.49 -2.73
C LYS A 115 -13.35 2.50 -2.92
N ASN A 116 -13.88 1.89 -3.97
CA ASN A 116 -15.30 1.66 -4.10
C ASN A 116 -15.68 0.98 -2.79
N LYS A 117 -15.83 1.80 -1.77
CA LYS A 117 -16.16 1.38 -0.43
C LYS A 117 -17.59 0.96 -0.62
N ASP A 118 -17.80 -0.34 -0.59
CA ASP A 118 -19.14 -0.90 -0.72
C ASP A 118 -20.01 -0.15 0.27
N GLU A 119 -20.86 0.73 -0.23
CA GLU A 119 -21.84 1.45 0.57
C GLU A 119 -22.57 0.42 1.44
N TYR A 120 -22.55 0.62 2.74
CA TYR A 120 -23.14 -0.32 3.69
C TYR A 120 -24.23 0.37 4.50
N SER A 121 -25.46 0.15 4.07
CA SER A 121 -26.64 0.78 4.64
C SER A 121 -27.25 -0.01 5.81
N LYS A 122 -28.20 0.63 6.51
CA LYS A 122 -29.07 -0.02 7.51
C LYS A 122 -29.79 -1.24 6.93
N GLU A 123 -30.27 -1.13 5.69
CA GLU A 123 -30.98 -2.22 5.01
C GLU A 123 -30.07 -3.44 4.82
N LYS A 124 -28.82 -3.23 4.37
CA LYS A 124 -27.81 -4.29 4.25
C LYS A 124 -27.50 -4.93 5.61
N PHE A 125 -27.47 -4.13 6.67
CA PHE A 125 -27.30 -4.67 8.03
C PHE A 125 -28.47 -5.57 8.43
N LEU A 126 -29.72 -5.12 8.24
CA LEU A 126 -30.92 -5.87 8.62
C LEU A 126 -31.10 -7.16 7.81
N ASP A 127 -30.62 -7.18 6.55
CA ASP A 127 -30.61 -8.36 5.71
C ASP A 127 -29.60 -9.42 6.19
N GLN A 128 -28.45 -8.98 6.72
CA GLN A 128 -27.35 -9.86 7.15
C GLN A 128 -27.37 -10.24 8.63
N VAL A 129 -28.02 -9.46 9.46
CA VAL A 129 -28.07 -9.66 10.91
C VAL A 129 -29.53 -9.84 11.34
N TYR A 130 -29.82 -10.99 11.96
CA TYR A 130 -31.17 -11.32 12.45
C TYR A 130 -31.59 -10.36 13.58
N MET A 131 -32.00 -9.15 13.19
CA MET A 131 -32.41 -8.09 14.12
C MET A 131 -33.58 -7.29 13.55
N THR A 132 -34.48 -6.88 14.42
CA THR A 132 -35.59 -5.99 14.01
C THR A 132 -35.07 -4.56 13.88
N GLU A 133 -35.69 -3.79 12.99
CA GLU A 133 -35.35 -2.37 12.77
C GLU A 133 -35.41 -1.56 14.07
N ILE A 134 -36.42 -1.74 14.89
CA ILE A 134 -36.58 -1.08 16.20
C ILE A 134 -35.37 -1.34 17.12
N LYS A 135 -34.86 -2.57 17.14
CA LYS A 135 -33.67 -2.94 17.92
C LYS A 135 -32.42 -2.28 17.37
N TYR A 136 -32.28 -2.26 16.04
CA TYR A 136 -31.17 -1.58 15.38
C TYR A 136 -31.15 -0.09 15.75
N ASP A 137 -32.25 0.63 15.55
CA ASP A 137 -32.34 2.07 15.85
C ASP A 137 -32.02 2.37 17.33
N ARG A 138 -32.48 1.53 18.22
CA ARG A 138 -32.15 1.62 19.65
C ARG A 138 -30.68 1.42 19.93
N LEU A 139 -30.04 0.42 19.30
CA LEU A 139 -28.59 0.15 19.43
C LEU A 139 -27.79 1.34 18.93
N VAL A 140 -28.09 1.86 17.75
CA VAL A 140 -27.41 3.01 17.16
C VAL A 140 -27.57 4.23 18.06
N ALA A 141 -28.78 4.53 18.56
CA ALA A 141 -29.03 5.63 19.46
C ALA A 141 -28.24 5.50 20.79
N VAL A 142 -28.16 4.30 21.36
CA VAL A 142 -27.37 4.05 22.56
C VAL A 142 -25.89 4.21 22.29
N LEU A 143 -25.37 3.64 21.20
CA LEU A 143 -23.97 3.74 20.82
C LEU A 143 -23.55 5.18 20.54
N THR A 144 -24.37 5.94 19.81
CA THR A 144 -24.11 7.36 19.53
C THR A 144 -24.01 8.19 20.80
N ARG A 145 -24.90 7.94 21.76
CA ARG A 145 -24.96 8.68 23.03
C ARG A 145 -23.90 8.22 24.02
N LYS A 146 -23.76 6.90 24.21
CA LYS A 146 -22.89 6.30 25.25
C LYS A 146 -21.46 6.03 24.77
N LYS A 147 -21.23 6.02 23.45
CA LYS A 147 -19.97 5.68 22.79
C LYS A 147 -19.49 4.24 23.03
N ASN A 148 -20.26 3.44 23.72
CA ASN A 148 -19.99 2.01 23.95
C ASN A 148 -21.30 1.22 24.09
N ILE A 149 -21.23 -0.05 23.75
CA ILE A 149 -22.29 -1.05 23.97
C ILE A 149 -21.65 -2.38 24.36
N ILE A 150 -22.37 -3.18 25.13
CA ILE A 150 -21.98 -4.55 25.47
C ILE A 150 -22.98 -5.49 24.80
N LEU A 151 -22.49 -6.35 23.91
CA LEU A 151 -23.27 -7.42 23.27
C LEU A 151 -23.09 -8.69 24.10
N GLN A 152 -24.17 -9.14 24.74
CA GLN A 152 -24.18 -10.33 25.58
C GLN A 152 -24.94 -11.46 24.89
N GLY A 153 -24.49 -12.71 25.07
CA GLY A 153 -25.12 -13.91 24.53
C GLY A 153 -24.15 -15.10 24.53
N ALA A 154 -24.66 -16.30 24.30
CA ALA A 154 -23.88 -17.54 24.26
C ALA A 154 -22.70 -17.47 23.25
N PRO A 155 -21.66 -18.27 23.41
CA PRO A 155 -20.63 -18.45 22.39
C PRO A 155 -21.23 -18.89 21.06
N GLY A 156 -20.66 -18.42 19.93
CA GLY A 156 -21.10 -18.82 18.58
C GLY A 156 -22.34 -18.12 18.03
N VAL A 157 -23.06 -17.31 18.80
CA VAL A 157 -24.30 -16.64 18.31
C VAL A 157 -24.04 -15.43 17.39
N GLY A 158 -22.83 -15.24 16.90
CA GLY A 158 -22.51 -14.19 15.91
C GLY A 158 -22.33 -12.77 16.49
N LYS A 159 -22.01 -12.59 17.77
CA LYS A 159 -21.81 -11.25 18.39
C LYS A 159 -20.78 -10.40 17.65
N THR A 160 -19.61 -10.97 17.37
CA THR A 160 -18.52 -10.29 16.63
C THR A 160 -18.93 -9.96 15.21
N TYR A 161 -19.65 -10.87 14.56
CA TYR A 161 -20.21 -10.65 13.24
C TYR A 161 -21.18 -9.47 13.21
N ALA A 162 -22.12 -9.42 14.15
CA ALA A 162 -23.08 -8.33 14.27
C ALA A 162 -22.43 -7.01 14.65
N ALA A 163 -21.43 -7.03 15.55
CA ALA A 163 -20.67 -5.82 15.94
C ALA A 163 -19.97 -5.18 14.74
N LYS A 164 -19.26 -5.99 13.94
CA LYS A 164 -18.54 -5.52 12.75
C LYS A 164 -19.50 -4.91 11.72
N ARG A 165 -20.65 -5.54 11.48
CA ARG A 165 -21.66 -5.04 10.54
C ARG A 165 -22.39 -3.80 11.05
N LEU A 166 -22.59 -3.70 12.36
CA LEU A 166 -23.14 -2.49 12.97
C LEU A 166 -22.17 -1.32 12.75
N ALA A 167 -20.87 -1.53 12.91
CA ALA A 167 -19.87 -0.51 12.62
C ALA A 167 -19.93 -0.07 11.15
N TYR A 168 -19.99 -0.97 10.20
CA TYR A 168 -20.14 -0.63 8.78
C TYR A 168 -21.39 0.20 8.52
N SER A 169 -22.55 -0.17 9.09
CA SER A 169 -23.80 0.55 8.87
C SER A 169 -23.80 1.97 9.46
N ILE A 170 -23.03 2.18 10.53
CA ILE A 170 -22.85 3.52 11.13
C ILE A 170 -21.84 4.37 10.33
N MET A 171 -20.80 3.73 9.80
CA MET A 171 -19.83 4.40 8.92
C MET A 171 -20.41 4.71 7.54
N GLY A 172 -21.48 4.02 7.13
CA GLY A 172 -22.06 4.11 5.79
C GLY A 172 -21.26 3.34 4.72
N GLU A 173 -20.19 2.66 5.10
CA GLU A 173 -19.27 1.98 4.21
C GLU A 173 -18.66 0.74 4.86
N LYS A 174 -18.27 -0.23 4.05
CA LYS A 174 -17.54 -1.42 4.49
C LYS A 174 -16.04 -1.15 4.44
N ASP A 175 -15.49 -0.78 5.59
CA ASP A 175 -14.07 -0.46 5.74
C ASP A 175 -13.49 -1.22 6.94
N ASP A 176 -12.70 -2.27 6.67
CA ASP A 176 -12.05 -3.07 7.70
C ASP A 176 -10.87 -2.35 8.36
N ASP A 177 -10.23 -1.42 7.66
CA ASP A 177 -9.08 -0.68 8.15
C ASP A 177 -9.45 0.29 9.28
N ARG A 178 -10.76 0.66 9.37
CA ARG A 178 -11.31 1.53 10.43
C ARG A 178 -11.91 0.77 11.61
N ILE A 179 -11.79 -0.56 11.63
CA ILE A 179 -12.34 -1.40 12.71
C ILE A 179 -11.22 -2.21 13.33
N GLU A 180 -10.96 -1.99 14.61
CA GLU A 180 -10.09 -2.85 15.40
C GLU A 180 -10.93 -3.86 16.19
N LEU A 181 -10.62 -5.14 16.05
CA LEU A 181 -11.26 -6.23 16.77
C LEU A 181 -10.24 -6.93 17.66
N SER A 182 -10.43 -6.81 18.98
CA SER A 182 -9.66 -7.56 19.98
C SER A 182 -10.49 -8.72 20.51
N LEU A 183 -9.99 -9.94 20.39
CA LEU A 183 -10.61 -11.16 20.91
C LEU A 183 -9.92 -11.55 22.20
N ILE A 184 -10.58 -11.33 23.33
CA ILE A 184 -10.12 -11.81 24.63
C ILE A 184 -10.87 -13.11 24.95
N HIS A 185 -10.16 -14.23 25.01
CA HIS A 185 -10.69 -15.45 25.59
C HIS A 185 -10.65 -15.33 27.12
N ILE A 186 -11.79 -15.13 27.74
CA ILE A 186 -11.93 -15.32 29.19
C ILE A 186 -12.16 -16.82 29.39
N SER A 187 -11.11 -17.54 29.77
CA SER A 187 -11.26 -18.91 30.31
C SER A 187 -11.78 -18.79 31.73
N GLU A 188 -12.94 -19.37 32.01
CA GLU A 188 -13.40 -19.64 33.36
C GLU A 188 -12.53 -20.70 34.01
#